data_d51e3fbcaef4801ef541ddf127c5f530
#
_entry.id   d51e3fbcaef4801ef541ddf127c5f530
#
_cell.length_a   1.000
_cell.length_b   1.000
_cell.length_c   1.000
_cell.angle_alpha   90.00
_cell.angle_beta   90.00
_cell.angle_gamma   90.00
#
_symmetry.space_group_name_H-M   'P 1'
#
loop_
_entity.id
_entity.type
_entity.pdbx_description
1 polymer ?
#
loop_
_entity_poly.entity_id
_entity_poly.type
_entity_poly.pdbx_seq_one_letter_code
_entity_poly.pdbx_strand_id
1 'polypeptide(L)'
;MAKLCLIRHGQSEWNLENKFTGWVDVNLSEEGVKQAKHAGELISEAGIQFDQAYTSVLKRAIKTLHFALEASDQLWIPEVKSWRLNERHYGALQGHDKAVAAEKYGADQVHIWRRSYDILPPLLSDDDEGSATKDRRYADLDPRAIPAGENLKTTLERVIPFWQDEIAPKLLDGKNVIIAAHGNSLRALTKYIEDISDEDIMDVEIATGDPIVYDIDENLNVVSKTKLDENR
;
A
#
# COMPACT_ATOMS: atom_id res chain seq x y z
N MET A 1 -16.95 -3.91 18.11
CA MET A 1 -15.99 -4.54 17.19
C MET A 1 -16.08 -3.85 15.84
N ALA A 2 -14.96 -3.53 15.21
CA ALA A 2 -14.91 -2.85 13.92
C ALA A 2 -14.21 -3.74 12.88
N LYS A 3 -14.51 -3.52 11.59
CA LYS A 3 -13.84 -4.19 10.49
C LYS A 3 -12.82 -3.26 9.82
N LEU A 4 -11.64 -3.79 9.57
CA LEU A 4 -10.59 -3.15 8.78
C LEU A 4 -10.34 -3.99 7.53
N CYS A 5 -10.59 -3.43 6.36
CA CYS A 5 -10.29 -4.07 5.08
C CYS A 5 -9.06 -3.43 4.44
N LEU A 6 -8.07 -4.23 4.12
CA LEU A 6 -6.89 -3.82 3.37
C LEU A 6 -6.95 -4.40 1.97
N ILE A 7 -6.73 -3.56 0.95
CA ILE A 7 -6.62 -3.98 -0.45
C ILE A 7 -5.35 -3.40 -1.04
N ARG A 8 -4.43 -4.25 -1.51
CA ARG A 8 -3.37 -3.79 -2.40
C ARG A 8 -3.98 -3.44 -3.76
N HIS A 9 -3.54 -2.33 -4.36
CA HIS A 9 -3.99 -1.96 -5.71
C HIS A 9 -3.89 -3.16 -6.67
N GLY A 10 -4.74 -3.16 -7.70
CA GLY A 10 -4.69 -4.15 -8.77
C GLY A 10 -3.38 -4.10 -9.54
N GLN A 11 -3.13 -5.08 -10.40
CA GLN A 11 -1.94 -5.10 -11.24
C GLN A 11 -1.75 -3.75 -11.94
N SER A 12 -0.56 -3.16 -11.81
CA SER A 12 -0.19 -1.94 -12.52
C SER A 12 0.51 -2.25 -13.85
N GLU A 13 0.60 -1.26 -14.72
CA GLU A 13 1.36 -1.37 -15.97
C GLU A 13 2.80 -1.80 -15.73
N TRP A 14 3.44 -1.29 -14.66
CA TRP A 14 4.82 -1.65 -14.33
C TRP A 14 4.96 -2.95 -13.54
N ASN A 15 3.91 -3.42 -12.84
CA ASN A 15 3.88 -4.81 -12.39
C ASN A 15 3.95 -5.76 -13.58
N LEU A 16 3.15 -5.48 -14.62
CA LEU A 16 3.14 -6.26 -15.85
C LEU A 16 4.49 -6.25 -16.57
N GLU A 17 5.15 -5.10 -16.61
CA GLU A 17 6.46 -4.92 -17.23
C GLU A 17 7.64 -5.34 -16.33
N ASN A 18 7.39 -5.78 -15.10
CA ASN A 18 8.40 -6.17 -14.11
C ASN A 18 9.40 -5.06 -13.76
N LYS A 19 8.91 -3.83 -13.57
CA LYS A 19 9.72 -2.67 -13.19
C LYS A 19 9.52 -2.27 -11.75
N PHE A 20 10.57 -1.69 -11.14
CA PHE A 20 10.46 -1.01 -9.86
C PHE A 20 9.59 0.24 -10.02
N THR A 21 8.52 0.36 -9.26
CA THR A 21 7.54 1.44 -9.39
C THR A 21 7.71 2.52 -8.33
N GLY A 22 7.62 2.17 -7.07
CA GLY A 22 7.72 3.11 -5.95
C GLY A 22 6.71 4.25 -6.06
N TRP A 23 7.20 5.48 -6.11
CA TRP A 23 6.37 6.69 -6.16
C TRP A 23 6.07 7.17 -7.58
N VAL A 24 6.51 6.47 -8.61
CA VAL A 24 6.09 6.78 -9.98
C VAL A 24 4.61 6.49 -10.13
N ASP A 25 3.86 7.44 -10.70
CA ASP A 25 2.39 7.40 -10.74
C ASP A 25 1.88 6.64 -11.98
N VAL A 26 2.18 5.35 -12.03
CA VAL A 26 1.70 4.48 -13.11
C VAL A 26 0.26 4.05 -12.91
N ASN A 27 -0.41 3.76 -14.00
CA ASN A 27 -1.80 3.35 -14.02
C ASN A 27 -1.97 1.85 -13.75
N LEU A 28 -3.21 1.43 -13.52
CA LEU A 28 -3.60 0.03 -13.53
C LEU A 28 -3.53 -0.52 -14.95
N SER A 29 -3.15 -1.80 -15.08
CA SER A 29 -3.37 -2.56 -16.31
C SER A 29 -4.86 -2.92 -16.45
N GLU A 30 -5.26 -3.45 -17.60
CA GLU A 30 -6.63 -3.95 -17.79
C GLU A 30 -6.98 -5.05 -16.77
N GLU A 31 -6.05 -5.94 -16.50
CA GLU A 31 -6.20 -6.98 -15.48
C GLU A 31 -6.33 -6.37 -14.08
N GLY A 32 -5.57 -5.32 -13.77
CA GLY A 32 -5.66 -4.60 -12.50
C GLY A 32 -7.04 -3.98 -12.26
N VAL A 33 -7.68 -3.45 -13.30
CA VAL A 33 -9.05 -2.95 -13.23
C VAL A 33 -10.04 -4.07 -12.91
N LYS A 34 -9.90 -5.22 -13.56
CA LYS A 34 -10.73 -6.41 -13.28
C LYS A 34 -10.55 -6.89 -11.84
N GLN A 35 -9.32 -6.92 -11.35
CA GLN A 35 -9.03 -7.30 -9.96
C GLN A 35 -9.69 -6.34 -8.98
N ALA A 36 -9.65 -5.04 -9.23
CA ALA A 36 -10.27 -4.03 -8.36
C ALA A 36 -11.79 -4.16 -8.32
N LYS A 37 -12.43 -4.39 -9.46
CA LYS A 37 -13.88 -4.63 -9.55
C LYS A 37 -14.27 -5.93 -8.83
N HIS A 38 -13.50 -6.99 -9.02
CA HIS A 38 -13.73 -8.27 -8.35
C HIS A 38 -13.61 -8.15 -6.83
N ALA A 39 -12.64 -7.39 -6.33
CA ALA A 39 -12.51 -7.08 -4.91
C ALA A 39 -13.80 -6.44 -4.35
N GLY A 40 -14.38 -5.50 -5.09
CA GLY A 40 -15.65 -4.87 -4.72
C GLY A 40 -16.83 -5.85 -4.72
N GLU A 41 -16.88 -6.77 -5.66
CA GLU A 41 -17.90 -7.84 -5.71
C GLU A 41 -17.79 -8.75 -4.47
N LEU A 42 -16.58 -9.14 -4.08
CA LEU A 42 -16.33 -9.94 -2.88
C LEU A 42 -16.76 -9.21 -1.59
N ILE A 43 -16.48 -7.91 -1.50
CA ILE A 43 -16.93 -7.07 -0.40
C ILE A 43 -18.46 -7.01 -0.33
N SER A 44 -19.11 -6.85 -1.49
CA SER A 44 -20.58 -6.85 -1.58
C SER A 44 -21.18 -8.17 -1.15
N GLU A 45 -20.65 -9.29 -1.62
CA GLU A 45 -21.08 -10.64 -1.24
C GLU A 45 -20.90 -10.91 0.26
N ALA A 46 -19.83 -10.40 0.85
CA ALA A 46 -19.57 -10.51 2.28
C ALA A 46 -20.47 -9.58 3.13
N GLY A 47 -21.21 -8.68 2.49
CA GLY A 47 -22.12 -7.75 3.18
C GLY A 47 -21.42 -6.70 4.03
N ILE A 48 -20.17 -6.35 3.72
CA ILE A 48 -19.39 -5.40 4.53
C ILE A 48 -19.69 -3.98 4.07
N GLN A 49 -20.14 -3.15 5.01
CA GLN A 49 -20.37 -1.71 4.80
C GLN A 49 -19.29 -0.91 5.51
N PHE A 50 -18.68 0.05 4.81
CA PHE A 50 -17.62 0.90 5.36
C PHE A 50 -18.15 2.29 5.69
N ASP A 51 -17.57 2.89 6.72
CA ASP A 51 -17.86 4.26 7.15
C ASP A 51 -16.82 5.27 6.68
N GLN A 52 -15.60 4.79 6.41
CA GLN A 52 -14.47 5.61 6.01
C GLN A 52 -13.53 4.84 5.07
N ALA A 53 -13.05 5.52 4.03
CA ALA A 53 -12.03 5.02 3.11
C ALA A 53 -10.74 5.85 3.18
N TYR A 54 -9.61 5.19 3.04
CA TYR A 54 -8.27 5.79 2.94
C TYR A 54 -7.52 5.22 1.75
N THR A 55 -6.72 6.05 1.11
CA THR A 55 -5.84 5.62 0.02
C THR A 55 -4.62 6.54 -0.08
N SER A 56 -3.69 6.21 -0.95
CA SER A 56 -2.52 7.04 -1.24
C SER A 56 -2.85 8.16 -2.24
N VAL A 57 -1.84 8.90 -2.64
CA VAL A 57 -1.96 9.92 -3.71
C VAL A 57 -1.52 9.40 -5.08
N LEU A 58 -1.34 8.09 -5.22
CA LEU A 58 -0.96 7.44 -6.47
C LEU A 58 -2.20 6.83 -7.14
N LYS A 59 -2.35 7.08 -8.45
CA LYS A 59 -3.60 6.76 -9.17
C LYS A 59 -3.97 5.28 -9.15
N ARG A 60 -3.01 4.37 -9.15
CA ARG A 60 -3.30 2.93 -9.12
C ARG A 60 -4.04 2.49 -7.86
N ALA A 61 -3.71 3.10 -6.72
CA ALA A 61 -4.42 2.85 -5.46
C ALA A 61 -5.77 3.57 -5.40
N ILE A 62 -5.81 4.84 -5.82
CA ILE A 62 -7.05 5.63 -5.86
C ILE A 62 -8.09 4.93 -6.75
N LYS A 63 -7.70 4.52 -7.94
CA LYS A 63 -8.60 3.82 -8.88
C LYS A 63 -9.06 2.46 -8.35
N THR A 64 -8.16 1.70 -7.73
CA THR A 64 -8.53 0.43 -7.09
C THR A 64 -9.62 0.64 -6.04
N LEU A 65 -9.45 1.65 -5.18
CA LEU A 65 -10.47 2.00 -4.19
C LEU A 65 -11.79 2.36 -4.86
N HIS A 66 -11.77 3.22 -5.87
CA HIS A 66 -12.99 3.67 -6.54
C HIS A 66 -13.71 2.52 -7.25
N PHE A 67 -13.01 1.64 -7.96
CA PHE A 67 -13.62 0.47 -8.58
C PHE A 67 -14.23 -0.49 -7.54
N ALA A 68 -13.53 -0.72 -6.43
CA ALA A 68 -14.03 -1.59 -5.36
C ALA A 68 -15.26 -0.98 -4.67
N LEU A 69 -15.26 0.32 -4.39
CA LEU A 69 -16.39 1.01 -3.77
C LEU A 69 -17.58 1.11 -4.72
N GLU A 70 -17.35 1.34 -6.02
CA GLU A 70 -18.42 1.36 -7.02
C GLU A 70 -19.07 -0.02 -7.13
N ALA A 71 -18.30 -1.09 -7.24
CA ALA A 71 -18.80 -2.46 -7.34
C ALA A 71 -19.54 -2.93 -6.08
N SER A 72 -19.28 -2.34 -4.93
CA SER A 72 -19.97 -2.60 -3.66
C SER A 72 -21.03 -1.55 -3.30
N ASP A 73 -21.32 -0.64 -4.21
CA ASP A 73 -22.29 0.47 -4.04
C ASP A 73 -22.01 1.36 -2.83
N GLN A 74 -20.71 1.66 -2.61
CA GLN A 74 -20.24 2.47 -1.48
C GLN A 74 -19.36 3.64 -1.92
N LEU A 75 -19.42 4.05 -3.18
CA LEU A 75 -18.57 5.14 -3.71
C LEU A 75 -18.81 6.48 -2.99
N TRP A 76 -19.94 6.63 -2.35
CA TRP A 76 -20.37 7.86 -1.65
C TRP A 76 -19.72 8.08 -0.28
N ILE A 77 -19.04 7.07 0.30
CA ILE A 77 -18.48 7.19 1.65
C ILE A 77 -17.32 8.21 1.69
N PRO A 78 -17.05 8.81 2.87
CA PRO A 78 -15.90 9.71 3.01
C PRO A 78 -14.58 9.05 2.64
N GLU A 79 -13.76 9.76 1.90
CA GLU A 79 -12.46 9.30 1.42
C GLU A 79 -11.38 10.31 1.78
N VAL A 80 -10.26 9.84 2.32
CA VAL A 80 -9.07 10.65 2.59
C VAL A 80 -7.88 10.05 1.84
N LYS A 81 -7.19 10.89 1.09
CA LYS A 81 -5.94 10.56 0.42
C LYS A 81 -4.76 11.08 1.24
N SER A 82 -3.74 10.24 1.41
CA SER A 82 -2.52 10.64 2.12
C SER A 82 -1.28 10.05 1.47
N TRP A 83 -0.25 10.88 1.30
CA TRP A 83 1.06 10.43 0.85
C TRP A 83 1.66 9.38 1.80
N ARG A 84 1.25 9.38 3.07
CA ARG A 84 1.75 8.44 4.08
C ARG A 84 1.36 6.99 3.77
N LEU A 85 0.37 6.79 2.91
CA LEU A 85 -0.02 5.46 2.42
C LEU A 85 0.61 5.11 1.06
N ASN A 86 1.46 5.98 0.51
CA ASN A 86 2.19 5.70 -0.73
C ASN A 86 3.00 4.41 -0.63
N GLU A 87 3.33 3.84 -1.78
CA GLU A 87 4.30 2.75 -1.86
C GLU A 87 5.64 3.17 -1.28
N ARG A 88 6.42 2.20 -0.84
CA ARG A 88 7.83 2.39 -0.52
C ARG A 88 8.53 3.07 -1.70
N HIS A 89 9.32 4.09 -1.40
CA HIS A 89 10.12 4.78 -2.40
C HIS A 89 11.37 3.95 -2.73
N TYR A 90 11.47 3.46 -3.95
CA TYR A 90 12.61 2.62 -4.36
C TYR A 90 13.84 3.41 -4.80
N GLY A 91 13.89 4.73 -4.56
CA GLY A 91 15.05 5.56 -4.86
C GLY A 91 15.42 5.53 -6.33
N ALA A 92 16.70 5.40 -6.61
CA ALA A 92 17.23 5.36 -7.97
C ALA A 92 16.85 4.10 -8.76
N LEU A 93 16.28 3.08 -8.11
CA LEU A 93 15.79 1.88 -8.82
C LEU A 93 14.47 2.11 -9.54
N GLN A 94 13.73 3.18 -9.22
CA GLN A 94 12.43 3.45 -9.85
C GLN A 94 12.54 3.56 -11.37
N GLY A 95 11.68 2.84 -12.09
CA GLY A 95 11.68 2.77 -13.55
C GLY A 95 12.60 1.72 -14.15
N HIS A 96 13.48 1.11 -13.36
CA HIS A 96 14.37 0.06 -13.83
C HIS A 96 13.67 -1.30 -13.85
N ASP A 97 13.97 -2.10 -14.88
CA ASP A 97 13.56 -3.48 -14.97
C ASP A 97 14.23 -4.32 -13.88
N LYS A 98 13.45 -5.13 -13.18
CA LYS A 98 13.95 -5.94 -12.04
C LYS A 98 14.95 -7.01 -12.47
N ALA A 99 14.74 -7.63 -13.63
CA ALA A 99 15.67 -8.61 -14.17
C ALA A 99 16.99 -7.98 -14.58
N VAL A 100 16.95 -6.81 -15.24
CA VAL A 100 18.15 -6.04 -15.61
C VAL A 100 18.91 -5.57 -14.36
N ALA A 101 18.20 -5.12 -13.33
CA ALA A 101 18.82 -4.78 -12.05
C ALA A 101 19.50 -5.99 -11.40
N ALA A 102 18.88 -7.17 -11.48
CA ALA A 102 19.46 -8.42 -10.96
C ALA A 102 20.73 -8.82 -11.72
N GLU A 103 20.79 -8.60 -13.03
CA GLU A 103 22.00 -8.82 -13.82
C GLU A 103 23.12 -7.84 -13.44
N LYS A 104 22.77 -6.57 -13.21
CA LYS A 104 23.73 -5.49 -12.90
C LYS A 104 24.28 -5.58 -11.48
N TYR A 105 23.41 -5.82 -10.49
CA TYR A 105 23.76 -5.75 -9.06
C TYR A 105 23.82 -7.12 -8.38
N GLY A 106 23.42 -8.18 -9.07
CA GLY A 106 23.25 -9.51 -8.52
C GLY A 106 21.84 -9.75 -7.99
N ALA A 107 21.30 -10.96 -8.21
CA ALA A 107 19.95 -11.34 -7.79
C ALA A 107 19.78 -11.25 -6.25
N ASP A 108 20.81 -11.65 -5.50
CA ASP A 108 20.80 -11.61 -4.04
C ASP A 108 20.70 -10.17 -3.52
N GLN A 109 21.47 -9.24 -4.10
CA GLN A 109 21.41 -7.84 -3.70
C GLN A 109 20.05 -7.20 -4.01
N VAL A 110 19.46 -7.50 -5.15
CA VAL A 110 18.12 -7.02 -5.54
C VAL A 110 17.07 -7.60 -4.59
N HIS A 111 17.18 -8.88 -4.24
CA HIS A 111 16.30 -9.52 -3.27
C HIS A 111 16.39 -8.84 -1.89
N ILE A 112 17.60 -8.52 -1.43
CA ILE A 112 17.83 -7.78 -0.19
C ILE A 112 17.14 -6.42 -0.23
N TRP A 113 17.31 -5.63 -1.30
CA TRP A 113 16.65 -4.33 -1.43
C TRP A 113 15.12 -4.43 -1.44
N ARG A 114 14.57 -5.50 -1.99
CA ARG A 114 13.11 -5.70 -2.09
C ARG A 114 12.49 -6.21 -0.80
N ARG A 115 13.20 -7.00 -0.02
CA ARG A 115 12.60 -7.81 1.06
C ARG A 115 13.13 -7.51 2.45
N SER A 116 14.36 -6.98 2.59
CA SER A 116 14.90 -6.67 3.90
C SER A 116 14.11 -5.57 4.59
N TYR A 117 14.18 -5.58 5.92
CA TYR A 117 13.50 -4.58 6.74
C TYR A 117 14.20 -3.22 6.73
N ASP A 118 15.52 -3.18 6.80
CA ASP A 118 16.29 -1.97 7.10
C ASP A 118 17.40 -1.62 6.09
N ILE A 119 17.49 -2.31 4.95
CA ILE A 119 18.47 -1.99 3.91
C ILE A 119 17.88 -1.02 2.88
N LEU A 120 18.54 0.13 2.69
CA LEU A 120 18.14 1.13 1.72
C LEU A 120 18.56 0.78 0.29
N PRO A 121 17.74 1.11 -0.72
CA PRO A 121 18.17 1.08 -2.12
C PRO A 121 19.11 2.25 -2.41
N PRO A 122 19.74 2.30 -3.61
CA PRO A 122 20.43 3.49 -4.06
C PRO A 122 19.49 4.70 -4.03
N LEU A 123 19.95 5.84 -3.48
CA LEU A 123 19.12 7.02 -3.29
C LEU A 123 19.09 7.90 -4.53
N LEU A 124 17.96 8.59 -4.77
CA LEU A 124 17.87 9.66 -5.75
C LEU A 124 18.55 10.92 -5.22
N SER A 125 19.13 11.70 -6.13
CA SER A 125 19.52 13.08 -5.86
C SER A 125 18.30 14.00 -5.95
N ASP A 126 18.31 15.10 -5.21
CA ASP A 126 17.26 16.13 -5.28
C ASP A 126 17.16 16.77 -6.67
N ASP A 127 18.23 16.72 -7.44
CA ASP A 127 18.30 17.24 -8.82
C ASP A 127 17.69 16.30 -9.86
N ASP A 128 17.48 15.01 -9.51
CA ASP A 128 16.89 14.04 -10.43
C ASP A 128 15.45 14.43 -10.80
N GLU A 129 15.09 14.23 -12.06
CA GLU A 129 13.73 14.52 -12.54
C GLU A 129 12.66 13.72 -11.79
N GLY A 130 13.00 12.52 -11.34
CA GLY A 130 12.12 11.66 -10.57
C GLY A 130 12.02 12.00 -9.08
N SER A 131 12.73 13.05 -8.62
CA SER A 131 12.68 13.46 -7.23
C SER A 131 11.29 13.95 -6.83
N ALA A 132 10.77 13.43 -5.72
CA ALA A 132 9.47 13.86 -5.18
C ALA A 132 9.47 15.33 -4.72
N THR A 133 10.64 15.92 -4.49
CA THR A 133 10.77 17.34 -4.15
C THR A 133 10.28 18.27 -5.26
N LYS A 134 10.25 17.79 -6.50
CA LYS A 134 9.80 18.55 -7.69
C LYS A 134 8.32 18.28 -8.03
N ASP A 135 7.67 17.35 -7.35
CA ASP A 135 6.28 16.97 -7.62
C ASP A 135 5.32 17.83 -6.80
N ARG A 136 4.39 18.52 -7.48
CA ARG A 136 3.39 19.38 -6.82
C ARG A 136 2.51 18.63 -5.81
N ARG A 137 2.37 17.30 -5.90
CA ARG A 137 1.62 16.50 -4.92
C ARG A 137 2.18 16.65 -3.51
N TYR A 138 3.48 16.92 -3.41
CA TYR A 138 4.23 16.97 -2.15
C TYR A 138 4.73 18.38 -1.82
N ALA A 139 4.23 19.39 -2.53
CA ALA A 139 4.69 20.78 -2.37
C ALA A 139 4.43 21.35 -0.96
N ASP A 140 3.39 20.86 -0.29
CA ASP A 140 3.01 21.31 1.05
C ASP A 140 3.69 20.53 2.18
N LEU A 141 4.52 19.54 1.85
CA LEU A 141 5.24 18.76 2.85
C LEU A 141 6.53 19.46 3.29
N ASP A 142 6.88 19.26 4.55
CA ASP A 142 8.24 19.58 5.02
C ASP A 142 9.24 18.85 4.13
N PRO A 143 10.18 19.56 3.47
CA PRO A 143 11.16 18.92 2.58
C PRO A 143 11.95 17.78 3.23
N ARG A 144 12.14 17.83 4.56
CA ARG A 144 12.83 16.78 5.32
C ARG A 144 12.02 15.48 5.43
N ALA A 145 10.70 15.54 5.21
CA ALA A 145 9.83 14.39 5.22
C ALA A 145 9.78 13.65 3.88
N ILE A 146 10.24 14.29 2.80
CA ILE A 146 10.21 13.72 1.44
C ILE A 146 11.37 12.74 1.28
N PRO A 147 11.09 11.44 1.02
CA PRO A 147 12.15 10.45 0.89
C PRO A 147 12.89 10.54 -0.44
N ALA A 148 14.18 10.25 -0.43
CA ALA A 148 15.00 10.00 -1.62
C ALA A 148 15.13 8.50 -1.92
N GLY A 149 14.68 7.66 -1.02
CA GLY A 149 14.65 6.20 -1.07
C GLY A 149 14.32 5.67 0.32
N GLU A 150 13.57 4.58 0.36
CA GLU A 150 13.10 3.99 1.60
C GLU A 150 13.41 2.50 1.69
N ASN A 151 13.54 2.01 2.92
CA ASN A 151 13.39 0.60 3.26
C ASN A 151 12.03 0.38 3.93
N LEU A 152 11.72 -0.85 4.34
CA LEU A 152 10.44 -1.12 4.99
C LEU A 152 10.33 -0.41 6.34
N LYS A 153 11.43 -0.30 7.09
CA LYS A 153 11.48 0.40 8.37
C LYS A 153 11.11 1.88 8.23
N THR A 154 11.70 2.59 7.28
CA THR A 154 11.38 4.01 7.05
C THR A 154 9.98 4.20 6.49
N THR A 155 9.49 3.25 5.70
CA THR A 155 8.09 3.23 5.26
C THR A 155 7.15 3.11 6.47
N LEU A 156 7.43 2.20 7.39
CA LEU A 156 6.68 2.04 8.63
C LEU A 156 6.67 3.33 9.46
N GLU A 157 7.80 3.99 9.59
CA GLU A 157 7.96 5.23 10.37
C GLU A 157 7.05 6.37 9.87
N ARG A 158 6.68 6.39 8.59
CA ARG A 158 5.75 7.41 8.09
C ARG A 158 4.31 6.93 7.97
N VAL A 159 4.07 5.61 7.95
CA VAL A 159 2.72 5.03 7.96
C VAL A 159 2.11 5.05 9.37
N ILE A 160 2.88 4.71 10.39
CA ILE A 160 2.40 4.58 11.77
C ILE A 160 1.76 5.86 12.33
N PRO A 161 2.34 7.07 12.17
CA PRO A 161 1.67 8.29 12.65
C PRO A 161 0.29 8.49 12.03
N PHE A 162 0.13 8.15 10.76
CA PHE A 162 -1.17 8.23 10.09
C PHE A 162 -2.15 7.20 10.64
N TRP A 163 -1.71 5.98 10.89
CA TRP A 163 -2.51 4.97 11.58
C TRP A 163 -2.97 5.46 12.94
N GLN A 164 -2.03 5.95 13.76
CA GLN A 164 -2.32 6.36 15.14
C GLN A 164 -3.26 7.59 15.21
N ASP A 165 -3.08 8.56 14.31
CA ASP A 165 -3.79 9.83 14.38
C ASP A 165 -5.11 9.81 13.59
N GLU A 166 -5.22 9.04 12.52
CA GLU A 166 -6.37 9.06 11.60
C GLU A 166 -7.17 7.77 11.57
N ILE A 167 -6.52 6.62 11.44
CA ILE A 167 -7.22 5.35 11.20
C ILE A 167 -7.69 4.71 12.51
N ALA A 168 -6.80 4.58 13.47
CA ALA A 168 -7.11 3.95 14.75
C ALA A 168 -8.28 4.61 15.49
N PRO A 169 -8.41 5.97 15.52
CA PRO A 169 -9.57 6.60 16.14
C PRO A 169 -10.91 6.21 15.52
N LYS A 170 -10.95 5.96 14.20
CA LYS A 170 -12.18 5.48 13.53
C LYS A 170 -12.56 4.08 14.00
N LEU A 171 -11.59 3.17 14.08
CA LEU A 171 -11.80 1.80 14.54
C LEU A 171 -12.22 1.77 16.03
N LEU A 172 -11.60 2.61 16.86
CA LEU A 172 -11.97 2.75 18.28
C LEU A 172 -13.41 3.28 18.45
N ASP A 173 -13.88 4.09 17.50
CA ASP A 173 -15.26 4.59 17.44
C ASP A 173 -16.24 3.55 16.84
N GLY A 174 -15.80 2.34 16.60
CA GLY A 174 -16.62 1.25 16.06
C GLY A 174 -16.90 1.34 14.57
N LYS A 175 -16.22 2.22 13.85
CA LYS A 175 -16.42 2.41 12.41
C LYS A 175 -15.65 1.38 11.61
N ASN A 176 -16.24 0.93 10.50
CA ASN A 176 -15.61 0.06 9.53
C ASN A 176 -14.78 0.89 8.54
N VAL A 177 -13.54 0.47 8.32
CA VAL A 177 -12.56 1.22 7.50
C VAL A 177 -12.05 0.34 6.37
N ILE A 178 -11.93 0.92 5.17
CA ILE A 178 -11.25 0.33 4.03
C ILE A 178 -10.02 1.15 3.66
N ILE A 179 -8.88 0.48 3.43
CA ILE A 179 -7.64 1.10 2.98
C ILE A 179 -7.21 0.41 1.68
N ALA A 180 -7.14 1.17 0.60
CA ALA A 180 -6.53 0.73 -0.65
C ALA A 180 -5.16 1.40 -0.78
N ALA A 181 -4.11 0.58 -0.80
CA ALA A 181 -2.74 1.09 -0.80
C ALA A 181 -1.79 0.15 -1.58
N HIS A 182 -0.59 -0.02 -1.10
CA HIS A 182 0.50 -0.64 -1.87
C HIS A 182 1.12 -1.82 -1.12
N GLY A 183 1.86 -2.66 -1.84
CA GLY A 183 2.46 -3.85 -1.26
C GLY A 183 3.29 -3.57 -0.01
N ASN A 184 4.18 -2.60 -0.06
CA ASN A 184 5.06 -2.31 1.08
C ASN A 184 4.43 -1.44 2.17
N SER A 185 3.58 -0.46 1.83
CA SER A 185 2.86 0.29 2.86
C SER A 185 1.89 -0.59 3.63
N LEU A 186 1.22 -1.54 2.97
CA LEU A 186 0.36 -2.51 3.64
C LEU A 186 1.16 -3.58 4.41
N ARG A 187 2.33 -4.00 3.92
CA ARG A 187 3.23 -4.87 4.68
C ARG A 187 3.70 -4.18 5.97
N ALA A 188 4.05 -2.90 5.89
CA ALA A 188 4.41 -2.11 7.06
C ALA A 188 3.26 -2.05 8.08
N LEU A 189 2.05 -1.77 7.59
CA LEU A 189 0.86 -1.71 8.45
C LEU A 189 0.52 -3.08 9.06
N THR A 190 0.58 -4.15 8.26
CA THR A 190 0.35 -5.53 8.71
C THR A 190 1.37 -5.93 9.77
N LYS A 191 2.65 -5.59 9.57
CA LYS A 191 3.71 -5.82 10.57
C LYS A 191 3.37 -5.20 11.92
N TYR A 192 2.90 -3.98 11.90
CA TYR A 192 2.51 -3.25 13.12
C TYR A 192 1.26 -3.82 13.78
N ILE A 193 0.21 -4.10 13.01
CA ILE A 193 -1.07 -4.59 13.52
C ILE A 193 -0.94 -6.01 14.10
N GLU A 194 -0.19 -6.88 13.41
CA GLU A 194 -0.05 -8.30 13.77
C GLU A 194 1.19 -8.58 14.61
N ASP A 195 1.99 -7.56 14.94
CA ASP A 195 3.26 -7.70 15.68
C ASP A 195 4.22 -8.72 15.05
N ILE A 196 4.39 -8.62 13.72
CA ILE A 196 5.28 -9.51 12.96
C ILE A 196 6.73 -9.07 13.18
N SER A 197 7.63 -10.05 13.40
CA SER A 197 9.06 -9.79 13.61
C SER A 197 9.74 -9.23 12.35
N ASP A 198 10.92 -8.62 12.52
CA ASP A 198 11.73 -8.12 11.41
C ASP A 198 12.16 -9.23 10.46
N GLU A 199 12.38 -10.44 10.97
CA GLU A 199 12.72 -11.61 10.18
C GLU A 199 11.50 -12.14 9.40
N ASP A 200 10.38 -12.30 10.07
CA ASP A 200 9.18 -12.91 9.48
C ASP A 200 8.53 -12.02 8.43
N ILE A 201 8.69 -10.70 8.53
CA ILE A 201 8.11 -9.76 7.52
C ILE A 201 8.72 -9.95 6.14
N MET A 202 9.91 -10.52 6.03
CA MET A 202 10.55 -10.78 4.74
C MET A 202 9.74 -11.76 3.88
N ASP A 203 9.00 -12.67 4.50
CA ASP A 203 8.21 -13.71 3.83
C ASP A 203 6.75 -13.33 3.63
N VAL A 204 6.32 -12.16 4.14
CA VAL A 204 4.95 -11.69 3.98
C VAL A 204 4.78 -11.01 2.63
N GLU A 205 3.84 -11.51 1.84
CA GLU A 205 3.42 -10.95 0.57
C GLU A 205 1.93 -10.65 0.58
N ILE A 206 1.55 -9.56 -0.08
CA ILE A 206 0.16 -9.17 -0.25
C ILE A 206 -0.14 -9.17 -1.75
N ALA A 207 -1.08 -10.01 -2.16
CA ALA A 207 -1.47 -10.13 -3.56
C ALA A 207 -2.26 -8.89 -4.03
N THR A 208 -2.07 -8.52 -5.30
CA THR A 208 -2.83 -7.43 -5.92
C THR A 208 -4.32 -7.73 -5.93
N GLY A 209 -5.14 -6.76 -5.52
CA GLY A 209 -6.59 -6.85 -5.59
C GLY A 209 -7.23 -7.89 -4.66
N ASP A 210 -6.52 -8.34 -3.63
CA ASP A 210 -7.00 -9.34 -2.68
C ASP A 210 -7.44 -8.66 -1.37
N PRO A 211 -8.77 -8.57 -1.10
CA PRO A 211 -9.24 -7.93 0.13
C PRO A 211 -8.96 -8.80 1.35
N ILE A 212 -8.30 -8.23 2.34
CA ILE A 212 -8.02 -8.85 3.63
C ILE A 212 -8.82 -8.12 4.69
N VAL A 213 -9.68 -8.82 5.42
CA VAL A 213 -10.55 -8.25 6.44
C VAL A 213 -10.10 -8.69 7.82
N TYR A 214 -9.86 -7.71 8.68
CA TYR A 214 -9.60 -7.90 10.10
C TYR A 214 -10.85 -7.52 10.91
N ASP A 215 -11.21 -8.35 11.88
CA ASP A 215 -12.07 -7.93 12.96
C ASP A 215 -11.20 -7.37 14.09
N ILE A 216 -11.45 -6.12 14.46
CA ILE A 216 -10.65 -5.37 15.44
C ILE A 216 -11.52 -5.08 16.66
N ASP A 217 -11.00 -5.39 17.85
CA ASP A 217 -11.72 -5.12 19.10
C ASP A 217 -11.55 -3.67 19.60
N GLU A 218 -12.16 -3.35 20.72
CA GLU A 218 -12.13 -2.04 21.34
C GLU A 218 -10.75 -1.58 21.84
N ASN A 219 -9.78 -2.50 21.90
CA ASN A 219 -8.38 -2.23 22.26
C ASN A 219 -7.43 -2.29 21.07
N LEU A 220 -7.97 -2.30 19.83
CA LEU A 220 -7.23 -2.43 18.58
C LEU A 220 -6.51 -3.77 18.40
N ASN A 221 -6.94 -4.82 19.12
CA ASN A 221 -6.42 -6.15 18.91
C ASN A 221 -7.10 -6.82 17.70
N VAL A 222 -6.32 -7.58 16.95
CA VAL A 222 -6.84 -8.43 15.87
C VAL A 222 -7.53 -9.64 16.47
N VAL A 223 -8.84 -9.76 16.27
CA VAL A 223 -9.64 -10.91 16.71
C VAL A 223 -9.65 -11.98 15.63
N SER A 224 -9.78 -11.58 14.37
CA SER A 224 -9.74 -12.49 13.23
C SER A 224 -9.16 -11.82 11.98
N LYS A 225 -8.68 -12.62 11.06
CA LYS A 225 -8.17 -12.21 9.75
C LYS A 225 -8.72 -13.14 8.69
N THR A 226 -9.37 -12.59 7.68
CA THR A 226 -10.02 -13.36 6.61
C THR A 226 -9.62 -12.80 5.25
N LYS A 227 -9.14 -13.65 4.36
CA LYS A 227 -9.00 -13.31 2.94
C LYS A 227 -10.33 -13.57 2.25
N LEU A 228 -10.88 -12.55 1.57
CA LEU A 228 -12.16 -12.70 0.86
C LEU A 228 -12.03 -13.49 -0.44
N ASP A 229 -10.87 -13.46 -1.08
CA ASP A 229 -10.59 -14.27 -2.26
C ASP A 229 -9.93 -15.59 -1.87
N GLU A 230 -10.73 -16.65 -1.75
CA GLU A 230 -10.27 -17.99 -1.36
C GLU A 230 -9.41 -18.68 -2.44
N ASN A 231 -9.38 -18.13 -3.66
CA ASN A 231 -8.66 -18.71 -4.81
C ASN A 231 -7.26 -18.08 -5.00
N ARG A 232 -6.79 -17.28 -4.04
CA ARG A 232 -5.49 -16.59 -4.11
C ARG A 232 -4.62 -16.83 -2.91
#